data_4259dc0bbc42c12cc3b2ae74a67993e2
#
_entry.id   4259dc0bbc42c12cc3b2ae74a67993e2
#
_cell.length_a   1.000
_cell.length_b   1.000
_cell.length_c   1.000
_cell.angle_alpha   90.00
_cell.angle_beta   90.00
_cell.angle_gamma   90.00
#
_symmetry.space_group_name_H-M   'P 1'
#
loop_
_entity.id
_entity.type
_entity.pdbx_description
1 polymer ?
#
loop_
_entity_poly.entity_id
_entity_poly.type
_entity_poly.pdbx_seq_one_letter_code
_entity_poly.pdbx_strand_id
1 'polypeptide(L)'
;APAESAPAGSATATAGIIELAQRLHDEHVAEGEAKRNQLIADAETEVARIRTEAEAKQREESARLERERNTLEARITELRNFERDYRSQLRGYIEGQLRDLDEKSASTDSTPVSAIGL
;
A
#
# COMPACT_ATOMS: atom_id res chain seq x y z
N ALA A 1 -37.45 56.19 56.77
CA ALA A 1 -37.08 54.86 57.14
C ALA A 1 -35.94 54.35 56.32
N PRO A 2 -34.85 53.96 56.96
CA PRO A 2 -33.65 53.51 56.23
C PRO A 2 -33.86 52.19 55.43
N ALA A 3 -34.94 51.50 55.66
CA ALA A 3 -35.20 50.23 54.97
C ALA A 3 -35.71 50.42 53.54
N GLU A 4 -36.14 51.60 53.14
CA GLU A 4 -36.65 51.87 51.79
C GLU A 4 -35.56 52.26 50.81
N SER A 5 -34.43 52.76 51.27
CA SER A 5 -33.33 53.13 50.39
C SER A 5 -32.38 51.96 50.09
N ALA A 6 -32.34 50.98 50.99
CA ALA A 6 -31.49 49.76 50.77
C ALA A 6 -32.01 48.88 49.65
N PRO A 7 -33.31 48.60 49.46
CA PRO A 7 -33.78 47.75 48.36
C PRO A 7 -33.55 48.37 46.98
N ALA A 8 -33.61 49.65 46.79
CA ALA A 8 -33.35 50.28 45.49
C ALA A 8 -31.89 50.20 45.04
N GLY A 9 -31.00 50.49 45.96
CA GLY A 9 -29.56 50.34 45.70
C GLY A 9 -29.14 48.87 45.53
N SER A 10 -29.72 48.00 46.34
CA SER A 10 -29.53 46.55 46.26
C SER A 10 -30.11 45.97 44.97
N ALA A 11 -31.30 46.43 44.56
CA ALA A 11 -31.92 45.99 43.30
C ALA A 11 -31.10 46.45 42.09
N THR A 12 -30.59 47.66 42.10
CA THR A 12 -29.70 48.15 41.01
C THR A 12 -28.38 47.39 40.95
N ALA A 13 -27.80 47.16 42.11
CA ALA A 13 -26.55 46.37 42.20
C ALA A 13 -26.79 44.90 41.76
N THR A 14 -27.91 44.31 42.14
CA THR A 14 -28.33 42.97 41.75
C THR A 14 -28.57 42.91 40.26
N ALA A 15 -29.27 43.89 39.69
CA ALA A 15 -29.48 43.95 38.26
C ALA A 15 -28.19 44.10 37.47
N GLY A 16 -27.23 44.88 37.97
CA GLY A 16 -25.91 45.01 37.37
C GLY A 16 -25.09 43.73 37.43
N ILE A 17 -25.21 42.97 38.53
CA ILE A 17 -24.57 41.66 38.67
C ILE A 17 -25.19 40.65 37.71
N ILE A 18 -26.50 40.61 37.57
CA ILE A 18 -27.19 39.74 36.65
C ILE A 18 -26.80 40.06 35.22
N GLU A 19 -26.78 41.34 34.86
CA GLU A 19 -26.35 41.78 33.54
C GLU A 19 -24.91 41.38 33.22
N LEU A 20 -24.04 41.56 34.17
CA LEU A 20 -22.61 41.14 34.07
C LEU A 20 -22.52 39.61 33.93
N ALA A 21 -23.31 38.89 34.72
CA ALA A 21 -23.33 37.42 34.65
C ALA A 21 -23.83 36.94 33.28
N GLN A 22 -24.86 37.57 32.72
CA GLN A 22 -25.36 37.26 31.37
C GLN A 22 -24.32 37.57 30.32
N ARG A 23 -23.62 38.69 30.41
CA ARG A 23 -22.56 39.07 29.49
C ARG A 23 -21.43 38.04 29.54
N LEU A 24 -21.03 37.67 30.73
CA LEU A 24 -19.99 36.69 30.94
C LEU A 24 -20.41 35.32 30.40
N HIS A 25 -21.66 34.92 30.62
CA HIS A 25 -22.21 33.69 30.08
C HIS A 25 -22.19 33.71 28.55
N ASP A 26 -22.65 34.80 27.93
CA ASP A 26 -22.65 34.95 26.48
C ASP A 26 -21.25 34.92 25.89
N GLU A 27 -20.29 35.56 26.55
CA GLU A 27 -18.86 35.51 26.16
C GLU A 27 -18.31 34.11 26.25
N HIS A 28 -18.61 33.39 27.32
CA HIS A 28 -18.16 31.99 27.46
C HIS A 28 -18.77 31.06 26.43
N VAL A 29 -20.04 31.25 26.12
CA VAL A 29 -20.74 30.47 25.08
C VAL A 29 -20.12 30.79 23.73
N ALA A 30 -19.90 32.06 23.42
CA ALA A 30 -19.25 32.47 22.16
C ALA A 30 -17.86 31.92 22.02
N GLU A 31 -17.04 31.98 23.10
CA GLU A 31 -15.69 31.38 23.11
C GLU A 31 -15.76 29.88 22.95
N GLY A 32 -16.68 29.21 23.62
CA GLY A 32 -16.91 27.80 23.51
C GLY A 32 -17.27 27.36 22.10
N GLU A 33 -18.18 28.09 21.48
CA GLU A 33 -18.60 27.83 20.08
C GLU A 33 -17.45 28.07 19.11
N ALA A 34 -16.71 29.18 19.29
CA ALA A 34 -15.53 29.47 18.47
C ALA A 34 -14.46 28.35 18.59
N LYS A 35 -14.22 27.92 19.81
CA LYS A 35 -13.25 26.84 20.08
C LYS A 35 -13.72 25.53 19.50
N ARG A 36 -15.02 25.23 19.63
CA ARG A 36 -15.61 24.03 19.01
C ARG A 36 -15.45 24.07 17.50
N ASN A 37 -15.81 25.19 16.88
CA ASN A 37 -15.67 25.34 15.43
C ASN A 37 -14.24 25.23 14.96
N GLN A 38 -13.29 25.80 15.72
CA GLN A 38 -11.87 25.69 15.45
C GLN A 38 -11.39 24.24 15.52
N LEU A 39 -11.78 23.53 16.57
CA LEU A 39 -11.42 22.12 16.75
C LEU A 39 -12.00 21.24 15.63
N ILE A 40 -13.24 21.50 15.23
CA ILE A 40 -13.87 20.78 14.13
C ILE A 40 -13.15 21.05 12.82
N ALA A 41 -12.85 22.33 12.54
CA ALA A 41 -12.12 22.72 11.34
C ALA A 41 -10.73 22.10 11.29
N ASP A 42 -10.01 22.11 12.40
CA ASP A 42 -8.68 21.50 12.53
C ASP A 42 -8.77 19.99 12.32
N ALA A 43 -9.76 19.34 12.92
CA ALA A 43 -9.99 17.91 12.77
C ALA A 43 -10.33 17.54 11.32
N GLU A 44 -11.17 18.30 10.67
CA GLU A 44 -11.54 18.09 9.26
C GLU A 44 -10.32 18.25 8.34
N THR A 45 -9.48 19.26 8.60
CA THR A 45 -8.24 19.49 7.87
C THR A 45 -7.28 18.31 8.07
N GLU A 46 -7.14 17.84 9.29
CA GLU A 46 -6.27 16.72 9.64
C GLU A 46 -6.76 15.42 8.99
N VAL A 47 -8.08 15.17 9.02
CA VAL A 47 -8.68 14.00 8.37
C VAL A 47 -8.47 14.07 6.85
N ALA A 48 -8.66 15.23 6.24
CA ALA A 48 -8.42 15.43 4.81
C ALA A 48 -6.95 15.15 4.45
N ARG A 49 -6.01 15.63 5.27
CA ARG A 49 -4.59 15.39 5.09
C ARG A 49 -4.24 13.90 5.18
N ILE A 50 -4.72 13.23 6.23
CA ILE A 50 -4.50 11.81 6.45
C ILE A 50 -5.09 10.99 5.29
N ARG A 51 -6.28 11.33 4.86
CA ARG A 51 -6.94 10.64 3.74
C ARG A 51 -6.17 10.81 2.43
N THR A 52 -5.71 12.01 2.15
CA THR A 52 -4.90 12.30 0.96
C THR A 52 -3.59 11.53 0.98
N GLU A 53 -2.91 11.52 2.12
CA GLU A 53 -1.66 10.75 2.29
C GLU A 53 -1.88 9.24 2.15
N ALA A 54 -2.96 8.74 2.75
CA ALA A 54 -3.30 7.32 2.66
C ALA A 54 -3.62 6.91 1.22
N GLU A 55 -4.38 7.71 0.50
CA GLU A 55 -4.69 7.47 -0.92
C GLU A 55 -3.45 7.53 -1.79
N ALA A 56 -2.54 8.49 -1.52
CA ALA A 56 -1.27 8.60 -2.23
C ALA A 56 -0.39 7.37 -1.99
N LYS A 57 -0.27 6.93 -0.75
CA LYS A 57 0.48 5.71 -0.38
C LYS A 57 -0.12 4.47 -1.02
N GLN A 58 -1.44 4.37 -1.05
CA GLN A 58 -2.13 3.25 -1.67
C GLN A 58 -1.87 3.18 -3.17
N ARG A 59 -1.92 4.33 -3.86
CA ARG A 59 -1.61 4.39 -5.29
C ARG A 59 -0.17 4.05 -5.58
N GLU A 60 0.75 4.54 -4.75
CA GLU A 60 2.18 4.27 -4.87
C GLU A 60 2.48 2.78 -4.66
N GLU A 61 1.88 2.19 -3.64
CA GLU A 61 2.01 0.76 -3.34
C GLU A 61 1.42 -0.11 -4.46
N SER A 62 0.23 0.25 -4.96
CA SER A 62 -0.39 -0.45 -6.08
C SER A 62 0.48 -0.38 -7.35
N ALA A 63 1.05 0.79 -7.63
CA ALA A 63 1.94 0.97 -8.77
C ALA A 63 3.22 0.15 -8.60
N ARG A 64 3.78 0.09 -7.39
CA ARG A 64 4.95 -0.72 -7.08
C ARG A 64 4.67 -2.20 -7.27
N LEU A 65 3.55 -2.68 -6.75
CA LEU A 65 3.13 -4.08 -6.89
C LEU A 65 2.89 -4.45 -8.36
N GLU A 66 2.29 -3.56 -9.13
CA GLU A 66 2.07 -3.77 -10.55
C GLU A 66 3.40 -3.87 -11.32
N ARG A 67 4.36 -3.00 -11.01
CA ARG A 67 5.70 -3.07 -11.60
C ARG A 67 6.41 -4.36 -11.24
N GLU A 68 6.34 -4.79 -9.98
CA GLU A 68 6.92 -6.06 -9.54
C GLU A 68 6.27 -7.25 -10.24
N ARG A 69 4.95 -7.22 -10.36
CA ARG A 69 4.19 -8.24 -11.09
C ARG A 69 4.64 -8.33 -12.54
N ASN A 70 4.72 -7.20 -13.22
CA ASN A 70 5.17 -7.16 -14.61
C ASN A 70 6.60 -7.67 -14.77
N THR A 71 7.49 -7.32 -13.85
CA THR A 71 8.87 -7.81 -13.81
C THR A 71 8.91 -9.32 -13.63
N LEU A 72 8.11 -9.85 -12.69
CA LEU A 72 8.03 -11.29 -12.45
C LEU A 72 7.44 -12.03 -13.64
N GLU A 73 6.41 -11.50 -14.27
CA GLU A 73 5.84 -12.09 -15.50
C GLU A 73 6.86 -12.13 -16.63
N ALA A 74 7.65 -11.07 -16.79
CA ALA A 74 8.71 -11.02 -17.78
C ALA A 74 9.78 -12.09 -17.49
N ARG A 75 10.18 -12.23 -16.23
CA ARG A 75 11.14 -13.28 -15.81
C ARG A 75 10.58 -14.68 -16.05
N ILE A 76 9.31 -14.90 -15.75
CA ILE A 76 8.66 -16.19 -16.02
C ILE A 76 8.69 -16.50 -17.52
N THR A 77 8.40 -15.53 -18.36
CA THR A 77 8.46 -15.69 -19.81
C THR A 77 9.89 -16.01 -20.28
N GLU A 78 10.89 -15.30 -19.78
CA GLU A 78 12.29 -15.57 -20.08
C GLU A 78 12.71 -16.97 -19.65
N LEU A 79 12.33 -17.38 -18.45
CA LEU A 79 12.64 -18.69 -17.92
C LEU A 79 11.96 -19.81 -18.71
N ARG A 80 10.71 -19.61 -19.13
CA ARG A 80 10.00 -20.57 -19.99
C ARG A 80 10.66 -20.70 -21.36
N ASN A 81 11.09 -19.59 -21.94
CA ASN A 81 11.80 -19.59 -23.21
C ASN A 81 13.15 -20.27 -23.07
N PHE A 82 13.89 -19.95 -22.02
CA PHE A 82 15.18 -20.60 -21.70
C PHE A 82 15.00 -22.10 -21.51
N GLU A 83 14.02 -22.51 -20.74
CA GLU A 83 13.70 -23.92 -20.49
C GLU A 83 13.34 -24.66 -21.79
N ARG A 84 12.55 -24.02 -22.64
CA ARG A 84 12.19 -24.61 -23.95
C ARG A 84 13.42 -24.79 -24.84
N ASP A 85 14.23 -23.76 -24.93
CA ASP A 85 15.46 -23.81 -25.74
C ASP A 85 16.44 -24.83 -25.21
N TYR A 86 16.63 -24.87 -23.90
CA TYR A 86 17.48 -25.84 -23.21
C TYR A 86 16.99 -27.26 -23.45
N ARG A 87 15.71 -27.49 -23.32
CA ARG A 87 15.09 -28.80 -23.59
C ARG A 87 15.29 -29.22 -25.03
N SER A 88 15.11 -28.31 -25.96
CA SER A 88 15.31 -28.56 -27.38
C SER A 88 16.76 -28.90 -27.69
N GLN A 89 17.71 -28.16 -27.15
CA GLN A 89 19.15 -28.42 -27.33
C GLN A 89 19.55 -29.74 -26.69
N LEU A 90 19.05 -30.03 -25.49
CA LEU A 90 19.33 -31.26 -24.81
C LEU A 90 18.77 -32.46 -25.56
N ARG A 91 17.55 -32.35 -26.07
CA ARG A 91 16.93 -33.38 -26.92
C ARG A 91 17.78 -33.64 -28.16
N GLY A 92 18.19 -32.57 -28.86
CA GLY A 92 19.05 -32.69 -30.02
C GLY A 92 20.36 -33.33 -29.71
N TYR A 93 20.97 -32.99 -28.59
CA TYR A 93 22.21 -33.62 -28.12
C TYR A 93 22.03 -35.12 -27.85
N ILE A 94 20.99 -35.48 -27.13
CA ILE A 94 20.67 -36.88 -26.80
C ILE A 94 20.37 -37.67 -28.07
N GLU A 95 19.60 -37.15 -29.00
CA GLU A 95 19.30 -37.78 -30.28
C GLU A 95 20.58 -37.97 -31.10
N GLY A 96 21.48 -36.98 -31.09
CA GLY A 96 22.80 -37.10 -31.71
C GLY A 96 23.66 -38.20 -31.10
N GLN A 97 23.68 -38.29 -29.77
CA GLN A 97 24.41 -39.35 -29.07
C GLN A 97 23.83 -40.74 -29.35
N LEU A 98 22.54 -40.87 -29.40
CA LEU A 98 21.85 -42.11 -29.75
C LEU A 98 22.21 -42.54 -31.19
N ARG A 99 22.23 -41.59 -32.10
CA ARG A 99 22.56 -41.81 -33.51
C ARG A 99 24.02 -42.29 -33.64
N ASP A 100 24.93 -41.61 -32.92
CA ASP A 100 26.35 -42.01 -32.89
C ASP A 100 26.52 -43.40 -32.28
N LEU A 101 25.77 -43.72 -31.25
CA LEU A 101 25.81 -45.04 -30.63
C LEU A 101 25.30 -46.12 -31.60
N ASP A 102 24.22 -45.83 -32.32
CA ASP A 102 23.67 -46.74 -33.33
C ASP A 102 24.66 -46.97 -34.48
N GLU A 103 25.36 -45.93 -34.94
CA GLU A 103 26.43 -46.03 -35.94
C GLU A 103 27.59 -46.85 -35.46
N LYS A 104 28.02 -46.65 -34.21
CA LYS A 104 29.10 -47.46 -33.61
C LYS A 104 28.67 -48.90 -33.44
N SER A 105 27.46 -49.16 -33.02
CA SER A 105 26.90 -50.50 -32.91
C SER A 105 26.81 -51.17 -34.25
N ALA A 106 26.31 -50.49 -35.27
CA ALA A 106 26.26 -51.00 -36.62
C ALA A 106 27.63 -51.31 -37.20
N SER A 107 28.61 -50.41 -36.92
CA SER A 107 30.01 -50.63 -37.33
C SER A 107 30.65 -51.81 -36.62
N THR A 108 30.35 -52.03 -35.34
CA THR A 108 30.83 -53.18 -34.58
C THR A 108 30.17 -54.46 -35.07
N ASP A 109 28.87 -54.46 -35.35
CA ASP A 109 28.13 -55.62 -35.89
C ASP A 109 28.55 -55.98 -37.30
N SER A 110 28.98 -55.00 -38.08
CA SER A 110 29.51 -55.24 -39.46
C SER A 110 30.94 -55.76 -39.51
N THR A 111 31.67 -55.76 -38.39
CA THR A 111 33.03 -56.30 -38.31
C THR A 111 32.93 -57.83 -38.32
N PRO A 112 33.53 -58.53 -39.35
CA PRO A 112 33.44 -59.95 -39.39
C PRO A 112 34.17 -60.61 -38.24
N VAL A 113 33.57 -61.61 -37.61
CA VAL A 113 34.15 -62.35 -36.50
C VAL A 113 35.46 -63.05 -36.95
N SER A 114 35.55 -63.35 -38.22
CA SER A 114 36.76 -63.91 -38.82
C SER A 114 37.94 -62.94 -38.83
N ALA A 115 37.72 -61.62 -38.72
CA ALA A 115 38.77 -60.62 -38.60
C ALA A 115 39.49 -60.65 -37.24
N ILE A 116 38.88 -61.25 -36.24
CA ILE A 116 39.44 -61.37 -34.87
C ILE A 116 40.39 -62.55 -34.71
N GLY A 117 40.60 -63.25 -35.74
CA GLY A 117 41.66 -64.27 -35.72
C GLY A 117 41.31 -65.57 -34.98
N LEU A 118 40.05 -65.85 -34.96
CA LEU A 118 39.59 -67.16 -34.49
C LEU A 118 39.32 -68.04 -35.67
#